data_81068e36da590d0652d36c2090b90770
#
_entry.id   81068e36da590d0652d36c2090b90770
#
_cell.length_a   1.000
_cell.length_b   1.000
_cell.length_c   1.000
_cell.angle_alpha   90.00
_cell.angle_beta   90.00
_cell.angle_gamma   90.00
#
_symmetry.space_group_name_H-M   'P 1'
#
loop_
_entity.id
_entity.type
_entity.pdbx_description
1 polymer ?
#
loop_
_entity_poly.entity_id
_entity_poly.type
_entity_poly.pdbx_seq_one_letter_code
_entity_poly.pdbx_strand_id
1 'polypeptide(L)'
;ERFPGVPRRLQVVYRGDFTILDDFGHNEASLRAVFQTITGMDYRRLVIVNYLKGTRGIEANEITARHIVRAARKARLARVISTRSDSHVSRKNIVQDEEEEAFTAIIAGAGIPIVNTRELPAAISLGLESVGPGDLLLLLGPSGMDAGADLALRLLHQPPREKQLLPPALLASG
;
A
#
# COMPACT_ATOMS: atom_id res chain seq x y z
N GLU A 1 15.81 -25.44 -13.19
CA GLU A 1 15.65 -23.95 -13.18
C GLU A 1 14.36 -23.62 -12.48
N ARG A 2 14.42 -22.83 -11.39
CA ARG A 2 13.18 -22.30 -10.76
C ARG A 2 12.70 -21.13 -11.62
N PHE A 3 11.47 -21.20 -12.12
CA PHE A 3 10.83 -20.09 -12.79
C PHE A 3 10.80 -18.88 -11.82
N PRO A 4 11.41 -17.74 -12.16
CA PRO A 4 11.56 -16.61 -11.23
C PRO A 4 10.24 -15.86 -10.97
N GLY A 5 9.12 -16.33 -11.52
CA GLY A 5 7.84 -15.63 -11.49
C GLY A 5 7.76 -14.47 -12.50
N VAL A 6 6.58 -13.92 -12.65
CA VAL A 6 6.37 -12.69 -13.44
C VAL A 6 6.53 -11.50 -12.48
N PRO A 7 7.36 -10.51 -12.81
CA PRO A 7 7.49 -9.31 -11.98
C PRO A 7 6.12 -8.70 -11.66
N ARG A 8 5.94 -8.26 -10.41
CA ARG A 8 4.72 -7.62 -9.93
C ARG A 8 3.45 -8.45 -10.15
N ARG A 9 3.53 -9.79 -9.92
CA ARG A 9 2.40 -10.71 -9.89
C ARG A 9 2.48 -11.55 -8.64
N LEU A 10 1.95 -11.03 -7.52
CA LEU A 10 2.14 -11.55 -6.16
C LEU A 10 3.61 -11.88 -5.89
N GLN A 11 4.49 -11.02 -6.38
CA GLN A 11 5.93 -11.19 -6.24
C GLN A 11 6.31 -11.03 -4.78
N VAL A 12 7.00 -12.02 -4.21
CA VAL A 12 7.60 -11.88 -2.88
C VAL A 12 8.80 -10.94 -2.99
N VAL A 13 8.67 -9.73 -2.42
CA VAL A 13 9.72 -8.70 -2.36
C VAL A 13 10.63 -8.91 -1.16
N TYR A 14 10.04 -9.26 -0.03
CA TYR A 14 10.76 -9.49 1.22
C TYR A 14 10.09 -10.58 2.03
N ARG A 15 10.89 -11.39 2.71
CA ARG A 15 10.44 -12.40 3.66
C ARG A 15 11.40 -12.44 4.86
N GLY A 16 10.92 -11.97 6.00
CA GLY A 16 11.61 -11.94 7.27
C GLY A 16 10.61 -12.04 8.40
N ASP A 17 10.63 -11.12 9.37
CA ASP A 17 9.64 -11.06 10.45
C ASP A 17 8.22 -10.85 9.91
N PHE A 18 8.09 -10.17 8.79
CA PHE A 18 6.86 -10.03 8.00
C PHE A 18 7.15 -10.30 6.52
N THR A 19 6.11 -10.36 5.70
CA THR A 19 6.26 -10.58 4.25
C THR A 19 5.79 -9.36 3.48
N ILE A 20 6.51 -8.98 2.41
CA ILE A 20 6.06 -7.98 1.43
C ILE A 20 5.76 -8.67 0.11
N LEU A 21 4.56 -8.45 -0.40
CA LEU A 21 4.15 -8.83 -1.76
C LEU A 21 3.94 -7.59 -2.62
N ASP A 22 4.29 -7.68 -3.88
CA ASP A 22 4.01 -6.67 -4.90
C ASP A 22 3.12 -7.24 -6.00
N ASP A 23 2.02 -6.53 -6.31
CA ASP A 23 1.11 -6.92 -7.37
C ASP A 23 0.61 -5.73 -8.20
N PHE A 24 0.63 -5.91 -9.51
CA PHE A 24 0.17 -4.91 -10.48
C PHE A 24 -1.36 -4.84 -10.60
N GLY A 25 -2.11 -5.59 -9.80
CA GLY A 25 -3.56 -5.71 -9.88
C GLY A 25 -4.27 -4.37 -10.06
N HIS A 26 -5.03 -4.24 -11.15
CA HIS A 26 -5.65 -2.96 -11.54
C HIS A 26 -7.03 -3.11 -12.19
N ASN A 27 -7.50 -4.30 -12.40
CA ASN A 27 -8.84 -4.60 -12.93
C ASN A 27 -9.52 -5.67 -12.09
N GLU A 28 -10.82 -5.84 -12.29
CA GLU A 28 -11.64 -6.73 -11.49
C GLU A 28 -11.11 -8.17 -11.44
N ALA A 29 -10.70 -8.73 -12.57
CA ALA A 29 -10.22 -10.11 -12.65
C ALA A 29 -8.89 -10.28 -11.88
N SER A 30 -7.94 -9.34 -12.05
CA SER A 30 -6.66 -9.39 -11.36
C SER A 30 -6.83 -9.17 -9.84
N LEU A 31 -7.67 -8.23 -9.41
CA LEU A 31 -7.96 -7.99 -7.99
C LEU A 31 -8.61 -9.21 -7.34
N ARG A 32 -9.54 -9.88 -8.04
CA ARG A 32 -10.15 -11.13 -7.56
C ARG A 32 -9.10 -12.20 -7.35
N ALA A 33 -8.20 -12.40 -8.30
CA ALA A 33 -7.14 -13.40 -8.22
C ALA A 33 -6.17 -13.11 -7.06
N VAL A 34 -5.75 -11.84 -6.90
CA VAL A 34 -4.89 -11.39 -5.80
C VAL A 34 -5.53 -11.73 -4.45
N PHE A 35 -6.77 -11.31 -4.21
CA PHE A 35 -7.42 -11.53 -2.92
C PHE A 35 -7.79 -12.99 -2.67
N GLN A 36 -8.12 -13.78 -3.71
CA GLN A 36 -8.27 -15.22 -3.56
C GLN A 36 -6.98 -15.88 -3.08
N THR A 37 -5.84 -15.52 -3.66
CA THR A 37 -4.55 -16.08 -3.27
C THR A 37 -4.18 -15.65 -1.85
N ILE A 38 -4.25 -14.36 -1.55
CA ILE A 38 -3.88 -13.81 -0.24
C ILE A 38 -4.73 -14.42 0.89
N THR A 39 -6.04 -14.57 0.69
CA THR A 39 -6.91 -15.14 1.73
C THR A 39 -6.63 -16.61 2.04
N GLY A 40 -5.90 -17.31 1.18
CA GLY A 40 -5.41 -18.67 1.41
C GLY A 40 -4.02 -18.78 2.01
N MET A 41 -3.32 -17.64 2.19
CA MET A 41 -1.98 -17.60 2.79
C MET A 41 -2.02 -17.55 4.31
N ASP A 42 -0.92 -17.98 4.94
CA ASP A 42 -0.74 -17.85 6.38
C ASP A 42 -0.02 -16.54 6.72
N TYR A 43 -0.68 -15.67 7.46
CA TYR A 43 -0.16 -14.40 8.02
C TYR A 43 -1.10 -13.93 9.16
N ARG A 44 -0.63 -13.02 9.99
CA ARG A 44 -1.41 -12.50 11.13
C ARG A 44 -2.42 -11.44 10.70
N ARG A 45 -1.97 -10.39 10.02
CA ARG A 45 -2.80 -9.28 9.52
C ARG A 45 -2.29 -8.83 8.16
N LEU A 46 -3.19 -8.24 7.36
CA LEU A 46 -2.87 -7.60 6.09
C LEU A 46 -2.83 -6.09 6.25
N VAL A 47 -1.79 -5.45 5.72
CA VAL A 47 -1.72 -4.01 5.45
C VAL A 47 -1.60 -3.84 3.95
N ILE A 48 -2.34 -2.90 3.37
CA ILE A 48 -2.30 -2.61 1.93
C ILE A 48 -1.78 -1.20 1.72
N VAL A 49 -0.74 -1.07 0.88
CA VAL A 49 -0.38 0.21 0.24
C VAL A 49 -0.91 0.16 -1.18
N ASN A 50 -1.89 1.01 -1.49
CA ASN A 50 -2.57 1.01 -2.79
C ASN A 50 -2.29 2.29 -3.57
N TYR A 51 -1.82 2.15 -4.82
CA TYR A 51 -1.75 3.28 -5.74
C TYR A 51 -3.13 3.52 -6.36
N LEU A 52 -3.60 4.77 -6.27
CA LEU A 52 -4.82 5.25 -6.92
C LEU A 52 -4.55 5.48 -8.41
N LYS A 53 -5.50 5.07 -9.25
CA LYS A 53 -5.39 5.28 -10.70
C LYS A 53 -5.89 6.66 -11.07
N GLY A 54 -4.99 7.53 -11.51
CA GLY A 54 -5.36 8.85 -12.01
C GLY A 54 -5.88 8.83 -13.45
N THR A 55 -6.79 9.74 -13.77
CA THR A 55 -7.38 9.98 -15.09
C THR A 55 -8.05 8.75 -15.72
N ARG A 56 -8.50 7.80 -14.91
CA ARG A 56 -9.27 6.61 -15.31
C ARG A 56 -10.73 6.69 -14.89
N GLY A 57 -11.11 7.81 -14.30
CA GLY A 57 -12.43 8.05 -13.74
C GLY A 57 -12.61 7.42 -12.34
N ILE A 58 -13.59 7.93 -11.64
CA ILE A 58 -13.95 7.53 -10.27
C ILE A 58 -14.18 6.01 -10.19
N GLU A 59 -14.91 5.44 -11.16
CA GLU A 59 -15.29 4.03 -11.18
C GLU A 59 -14.11 3.06 -11.06
N ALA A 60 -12.95 3.37 -11.67
CA ALA A 60 -11.79 2.51 -11.62
C ALA A 60 -11.22 2.36 -10.21
N ASN A 61 -11.28 3.43 -9.40
CA ASN A 61 -10.86 3.42 -8.01
C ASN A 61 -11.93 2.82 -7.10
N GLU A 62 -13.21 3.07 -7.37
CA GLU A 62 -14.33 2.42 -6.68
C GLU A 62 -14.30 0.89 -6.82
N ILE A 63 -14.04 0.36 -8.02
CA ILE A 63 -13.90 -1.09 -8.25
C ILE A 63 -12.80 -1.65 -7.33
N THR A 64 -11.65 -0.99 -7.28
CA THR A 64 -10.53 -1.41 -6.42
C THR A 64 -10.94 -1.39 -4.95
N ALA A 65 -11.56 -0.30 -4.48
CA ALA A 65 -12.02 -0.16 -3.10
C ALA A 65 -13.04 -1.26 -2.73
N ARG A 66 -14.03 -1.53 -3.60
CA ARG A 66 -15.03 -2.58 -3.36
C ARG A 66 -14.41 -3.98 -3.28
N HIS A 67 -13.37 -4.28 -4.07
CA HIS A 67 -12.63 -5.54 -3.96
C HIS A 67 -11.87 -5.66 -2.63
N ILE A 68 -11.23 -4.58 -2.18
CA ILE A 68 -10.57 -4.53 -0.88
C ILE A 68 -11.59 -4.78 0.24
N VAL A 69 -12.71 -4.07 0.23
CA VAL A 69 -13.77 -4.23 1.24
C VAL A 69 -14.34 -5.64 1.26
N ARG A 70 -14.62 -6.25 0.10
CA ARG A 70 -15.12 -7.63 0.01
C ARG A 70 -14.15 -8.64 0.62
N ALA A 71 -12.85 -8.41 0.47
CA ALA A 71 -11.82 -9.30 0.98
C ALA A 71 -11.48 -9.05 2.46
N ALA A 72 -11.75 -7.86 2.98
CA ALA A 72 -11.22 -7.32 4.22
C ALA A 72 -11.31 -8.29 5.41
N ARG A 73 -12.50 -8.88 5.66
CA ARG A 73 -12.70 -9.80 6.78
C ARG A 73 -11.87 -11.08 6.65
N LYS A 74 -11.92 -11.72 5.47
CA LYS A 74 -11.18 -12.98 5.22
C LYS A 74 -9.68 -12.74 5.18
N ALA A 75 -9.26 -11.60 4.63
CA ALA A 75 -7.87 -11.20 4.54
C ALA A 75 -7.33 -10.59 5.85
N ARG A 76 -8.11 -10.52 6.91
CA ARG A 76 -7.68 -9.92 8.19
C ARG A 76 -7.07 -8.53 8.00
N LEU A 77 -7.70 -7.71 7.16
CA LEU A 77 -7.22 -6.38 6.79
C LEU A 77 -7.21 -5.44 7.99
N ALA A 78 -6.03 -4.91 8.33
CA ALA A 78 -5.83 -4.00 9.45
C ALA A 78 -5.97 -2.52 9.03
N ARG A 79 -5.43 -2.17 7.86
CA ARG A 79 -5.53 -0.81 7.31
C ARG A 79 -5.21 -0.76 5.83
N VAL A 80 -5.64 0.34 5.21
CA VAL A 80 -5.25 0.74 3.86
C VAL A 80 -4.46 2.04 3.93
N ILE A 81 -3.40 2.14 3.16
CA ILE A 81 -2.67 3.38 2.88
C ILE A 81 -2.82 3.61 1.38
N SER A 82 -3.46 4.69 0.97
CA SER A 82 -3.55 5.05 -0.44
C SER A 82 -2.48 6.06 -0.81
N THR A 83 -2.06 6.06 -2.06
CA THR A 83 -1.12 7.05 -2.57
C THR A 83 -1.50 7.50 -3.97
N ARG A 84 -1.35 8.80 -4.23
CA ARG A 84 -1.41 9.39 -5.58
C ARG A 84 -0.13 9.16 -6.35
N SER A 85 0.98 8.98 -5.63
CA SER A 85 2.32 8.77 -6.22
C SER A 85 2.74 9.89 -7.17
N ASP A 86 2.44 11.13 -6.81
CA ASP A 86 2.53 12.32 -7.69
C ASP A 86 3.89 12.45 -8.39
N SER A 87 5.01 12.19 -7.69
CA SER A 87 6.37 12.27 -8.26
C SER A 87 6.79 11.03 -9.08
N HIS A 88 5.97 9.97 -9.10
CA HIS A 88 6.29 8.69 -9.74
C HIS A 88 5.36 8.37 -10.91
N VAL A 89 4.49 9.29 -11.29
CA VAL A 89 3.55 9.13 -12.39
C VAL A 89 3.74 10.20 -13.46
N SER A 90 3.38 9.88 -14.69
CA SER A 90 3.32 10.87 -15.76
C SER A 90 2.11 11.78 -15.57
N ARG A 91 2.13 12.95 -16.21
CA ARG A 91 0.99 13.90 -16.20
C ARG A 91 -0.35 13.26 -16.58
N LYS A 92 -0.32 12.20 -17.38
CA LYS A 92 -1.52 11.44 -17.81
C LYS A 92 -2.11 10.54 -16.73
N ASN A 93 -1.42 10.39 -15.61
CA ASN A 93 -1.82 9.49 -14.52
C ASN A 93 -1.96 10.24 -13.18
N ILE A 94 -2.05 11.56 -13.21
CA ILE A 94 -2.27 12.38 -12.00
C ILE A 94 -3.66 12.09 -11.46
N VAL A 95 -3.73 11.73 -10.19
CA VAL A 95 -4.98 11.43 -9.48
C VAL A 95 -5.71 12.74 -9.17
N GLN A 96 -6.99 12.79 -9.50
CA GLN A 96 -7.86 13.92 -9.17
C GLN A 96 -8.44 13.74 -7.75
N ASP A 97 -8.86 14.83 -7.13
CA ASP A 97 -9.40 14.81 -5.77
C ASP A 97 -10.63 13.90 -5.66
N GLU A 98 -11.52 13.95 -6.65
CA GLU A 98 -12.73 13.15 -6.70
C GLU A 98 -12.44 11.64 -6.81
N GLU A 99 -11.34 11.26 -7.48
CA GLU A 99 -10.89 9.86 -7.61
C GLU A 99 -10.40 9.31 -6.27
N GLU A 100 -9.70 10.13 -5.47
CA GLU A 100 -9.25 9.77 -4.12
C GLU A 100 -10.41 9.75 -3.13
N GLU A 101 -11.29 10.76 -3.18
CA GLU A 101 -12.46 10.86 -2.31
C GLU A 101 -13.39 9.65 -2.47
N ALA A 102 -13.67 9.24 -3.71
CA ALA A 102 -14.52 8.08 -3.97
C ALA A 102 -13.92 6.78 -3.42
N PHE A 103 -12.63 6.55 -3.60
CA PHE A 103 -11.92 5.41 -3.03
C PHE A 103 -12.00 5.43 -1.50
N THR A 104 -11.66 6.59 -0.91
CA THR A 104 -11.60 6.78 0.54
C THR A 104 -12.97 6.58 1.19
N ALA A 105 -14.02 7.13 0.59
CA ALA A 105 -15.39 7.00 1.11
C ALA A 105 -15.84 5.54 1.22
N ILE A 106 -15.52 4.70 0.23
CA ILE A 106 -15.88 3.27 0.25
C ILE A 106 -15.11 2.51 1.33
N ILE A 107 -13.80 2.75 1.46
CA ILE A 107 -12.97 2.07 2.46
C ILE A 107 -13.37 2.50 3.88
N ALA A 108 -13.49 3.82 4.13
CA ALA A 108 -13.88 4.36 5.42
C ALA A 108 -15.31 3.98 5.79
N GLY A 109 -16.24 4.00 4.82
CA GLY A 109 -17.62 3.59 5.01
C GLY A 109 -17.79 2.12 5.43
N ALA A 110 -16.82 1.28 5.10
CA ALA A 110 -16.74 -0.11 5.57
C ALA A 110 -16.07 -0.26 6.96
N GLY A 111 -15.70 0.84 7.62
CA GLY A 111 -15.02 0.84 8.91
C GLY A 111 -13.55 0.42 8.86
N ILE A 112 -12.93 0.44 7.68
CA ILE A 112 -11.52 0.10 7.50
C ILE A 112 -10.67 1.36 7.69
N PRO A 113 -9.67 1.35 8.60
CA PRO A 113 -8.74 2.47 8.75
C PRO A 113 -8.02 2.77 7.44
N ILE A 114 -8.06 4.03 7.01
CA ILE A 114 -7.40 4.50 5.79
C ILE A 114 -6.61 5.77 6.05
N VAL A 115 -5.44 5.88 5.40
CA VAL A 115 -4.61 7.09 5.35
C VAL A 115 -4.27 7.36 3.90
N ASN A 116 -4.46 8.60 3.47
CA ASN A 116 -4.12 9.05 2.11
C ASN A 116 -2.76 9.77 2.13
N THR A 117 -1.95 9.52 1.12
CA THR A 117 -0.65 10.19 0.91
C THR A 117 -0.54 10.68 -0.52
N ARG A 118 0.22 11.74 -0.74
CA ARG A 118 0.50 12.23 -2.09
C ARG A 118 1.68 11.49 -2.72
N GLU A 119 2.66 11.10 -1.92
CA GLU A 119 3.94 10.58 -2.39
C GLU A 119 4.15 9.11 -2.04
N LEU A 120 4.67 8.34 -3.00
CA LEU A 120 4.94 6.92 -2.83
C LEU A 120 5.91 6.62 -1.67
N PRO A 121 7.03 7.34 -1.48
CA PRO A 121 7.93 7.06 -0.35
C PRO A 121 7.24 7.19 1.01
N ALA A 122 6.34 8.17 1.17
CA ALA A 122 5.58 8.34 2.41
C ALA A 122 4.61 7.16 2.64
N ALA A 123 3.92 6.71 1.58
CA ALA A 123 3.04 5.56 1.67
C ALA A 123 3.79 4.28 2.05
N ILE A 124 4.94 4.03 1.43
CA ILE A 124 5.78 2.85 1.73
C ILE A 124 6.29 2.91 3.18
N SER A 125 6.78 4.07 3.65
CA SER A 125 7.22 4.25 5.04
C SER A 125 6.11 3.91 6.03
N LEU A 126 4.91 4.48 5.83
CA LEU A 126 3.73 4.19 6.66
C LEU A 126 3.33 2.72 6.60
N GLY A 127 3.46 2.08 5.43
CA GLY A 127 3.23 0.66 5.26
C GLY A 127 4.15 -0.19 6.12
N LEU A 128 5.45 0.10 6.06
CA LEU A 128 6.48 -0.58 6.84
C LEU A 128 6.31 -0.35 8.35
N GLU A 129 5.94 0.85 8.77
CA GLU A 129 5.66 1.19 10.18
C GLU A 129 4.38 0.50 10.71
N SER A 130 3.50 0.09 9.81
CA SER A 130 2.20 -0.52 10.15
C SER A 130 2.24 -2.04 10.32
N VAL A 131 3.33 -2.69 9.91
CA VAL A 131 3.48 -4.15 9.98
C VAL A 131 4.42 -4.55 11.10
N GLY A 132 4.18 -5.73 11.65
CA GLY A 132 5.01 -6.38 12.64
C GLY A 132 5.15 -7.87 12.36
N PRO A 133 5.74 -8.64 13.29
CA PRO A 133 5.99 -10.06 13.08
C PRO A 133 4.72 -10.84 12.66
N GLY A 134 4.86 -11.62 11.59
CA GLY A 134 3.79 -12.42 11.01
C GLY A 134 2.79 -11.67 10.14
N ASP A 135 2.94 -10.34 9.96
CA ASP A 135 2.03 -9.56 9.09
C ASP A 135 2.40 -9.69 7.60
N LEU A 136 1.44 -9.32 6.76
CA LEU A 136 1.60 -9.23 5.31
C LEU A 136 1.41 -7.78 4.86
N LEU A 137 2.38 -7.23 4.14
CA LEU A 137 2.30 -5.96 3.43
C LEU A 137 2.07 -6.23 1.95
N LEU A 138 0.96 -5.76 1.42
CA LEU A 138 0.68 -5.81 -0.01
C LEU A 138 0.91 -4.44 -0.64
N LEU A 139 1.83 -4.36 -1.59
CA LEU A 139 1.99 -3.22 -2.50
C LEU A 139 1.10 -3.49 -3.71
N LEU A 140 0.07 -2.68 -3.92
CA LEU A 140 -0.97 -2.94 -4.90
C LEU A 140 -1.14 -1.78 -5.87
N GLY A 141 -1.14 -2.09 -7.15
CA GLY A 141 -1.51 -1.14 -8.18
C GLY A 141 -0.54 -1.06 -9.36
N PRO A 142 -0.96 -0.40 -10.46
CA PRO A 142 -0.15 -0.26 -11.67
C PRO A 142 1.01 0.73 -11.52
N SER A 143 1.37 1.39 -12.60
CA SER A 143 2.61 2.16 -12.79
C SER A 143 3.03 3.12 -11.67
N GLY A 144 2.10 3.70 -10.92
CA GLY A 144 2.46 4.54 -9.76
C GLY A 144 3.08 3.79 -8.59
N MET A 145 3.02 2.44 -8.61
CA MET A 145 3.66 1.55 -7.64
C MET A 145 4.96 0.92 -8.17
N ASP A 146 5.39 1.22 -9.39
CA ASP A 146 6.54 0.53 -10.02
C ASP A 146 7.83 0.61 -9.18
N ALA A 147 8.06 1.72 -8.49
CA ALA A 147 9.21 1.88 -7.59
C ALA A 147 8.96 1.36 -6.15
N GLY A 148 7.77 0.84 -5.85
CA GLY A 148 7.36 0.50 -4.48
C GLY A 148 8.22 -0.57 -3.83
N ALA A 149 8.50 -1.65 -4.55
CA ALA A 149 9.33 -2.75 -4.07
C ALA A 149 10.77 -2.28 -3.73
N ASP A 150 11.40 -1.53 -4.64
CA ASP A 150 12.76 -1.01 -4.44
C ASP A 150 12.82 0.00 -3.29
N LEU A 151 11.79 0.85 -3.15
CA LEU A 151 11.68 1.79 -2.03
C LEU A 151 11.55 1.04 -0.71
N ALA A 152 10.71 0.01 -0.64
CA ALA A 152 10.53 -0.79 0.56
C ALA A 152 11.85 -1.46 0.98
N LEU A 153 12.56 -2.08 0.04
CA LEU A 153 13.85 -2.71 0.32
C LEU A 153 14.89 -1.71 0.79
N ARG A 154 14.98 -0.53 0.15
CA ARG A 154 15.90 0.53 0.58
C ARG A 154 15.60 1.00 2.01
N LEU A 155 14.33 1.23 2.34
CA LEU A 155 13.94 1.68 3.68
C LEU A 155 14.20 0.62 4.75
N LEU A 156 14.03 -0.66 4.44
CA LEU A 156 14.35 -1.76 5.37
C LEU A 156 15.85 -1.87 5.66
N HIS A 157 16.72 -1.53 4.70
CA HIS A 157 18.17 -1.60 4.86
C HIS A 157 18.79 -0.29 5.38
N GLN A 158 18.01 0.79 5.54
CA GLN A 158 18.49 2.00 6.18
C GLN A 158 18.54 1.78 7.71
N PRO A 159 19.63 2.21 8.39
CA PRO A 159 19.63 2.23 9.85
C PRO A 159 18.45 3.08 10.34
N PRO A 160 17.83 2.71 11.49
CA PRO A 160 16.72 3.48 12.04
C PRO A 160 17.15 4.94 12.13
N ARG A 161 16.35 5.84 11.54
CA ARG A 161 16.57 7.28 11.73
C ARG A 161 16.47 7.52 13.23
N GLU A 162 17.57 7.96 13.86
CA GLU A 162 17.50 8.47 15.22
C GLU A 162 16.36 9.48 15.24
N LYS A 163 15.37 9.23 16.10
CA LYS A 163 14.38 10.25 16.44
C LYS A 163 15.18 11.42 16.92
N GLN A 164 15.27 12.49 16.12
CA GLN A 164 15.83 13.75 16.55
C GLN A 164 15.03 14.17 17.78
N LEU A 165 15.54 13.83 18.95
CA LEU A 165 15.12 14.41 20.22
C LEU A 165 15.37 15.90 20.05
N LEU A 166 14.33 16.70 20.04
CA LEU A 166 14.43 18.14 20.13
C LEU A 166 15.36 18.45 21.30
N PRO A 167 16.38 19.30 21.12
CA PRO A 167 17.30 19.66 22.21
C PRO A 167 16.48 20.24 23.34
N PRO A 168 16.84 19.95 24.64
CA PRO A 168 16.08 20.37 25.82
C PRO A 168 16.16 21.87 26.12
N ALA A 169 16.46 22.73 25.16
CA ALA A 169 16.75 24.15 25.34
C ALA A 169 15.51 25.08 25.28
N LEU A 170 14.29 24.58 25.34
CA LEU A 170 13.07 25.43 25.29
C LEU A 170 12.14 25.28 26.52
N LEU A 171 12.58 24.68 27.59
CA LEU A 171 11.79 24.58 28.86
C LEU A 171 12.34 25.39 30.01
N ALA A 172 13.21 26.38 29.78
CA ALA A 172 13.72 27.27 30.82
C ALA A 172 13.59 28.71 30.35
N SER A 173 12.41 29.24 30.32
CA SER A 173 12.14 30.70 30.43
C SER A 173 10.65 30.90 30.67
N GLY A 174 10.25 31.16 31.92
CA GLY A 174 8.91 31.59 32.27
C GLY A 174 8.59 31.24 33.71
#